data_943e6b059b230291ff05733c636f409a
#
_entry.id   943e6b059b230291ff05733c636f409a
#
_cell.length_a   1.000
_cell.length_b   1.000
_cell.length_c   1.000
_cell.angle_alpha   90.00
_cell.angle_beta   90.00
_cell.angle_gamma   90.00
#
_symmetry.space_group_name_H-M   'P 1'
#
loop_
_entity.id
_entity.type
_entity.pdbx_description
1 polymer ?
#
loop_
_entity_poly.entity_id
_entity_poly.type
_entity_poly.pdbx_seq_one_letter_code
_entity_poly.pdbx_strand_id
1 'polypeptide(L)' 'MERQHDESIRLLLADDQEMVRTGFRMVLDAQPDMSVVAEASNGAEAVQLATDLSPDVVLMDIRMPLMDGLAATERVV' A
#
# COMPACT_ATOMS: atom_id res chain seq x y z
N MET A 1 12.23 7.70 23.58
CA MET A 1 12.11 6.27 23.40
C MET A 1 12.12 5.93 21.93
N GLU A 2 12.85 4.93 21.58
CA GLU A 2 12.91 4.60 20.16
C GLU A 2 11.84 3.60 19.77
N ARG A 3 11.35 3.78 18.57
CA ARG A 3 10.31 2.90 18.04
C ARG A 3 10.92 1.56 17.64
N GLN A 4 10.20 0.51 17.90
CA GLN A 4 10.57 -0.80 17.41
C GLN A 4 10.15 -0.95 15.95
N HIS A 5 10.77 -1.89 15.25
CA HIS A 5 10.39 -2.15 13.87
C HIS A 5 8.93 -2.56 13.74
N ASP A 6 8.44 -3.33 14.72
CA ASP A 6 7.05 -3.78 14.69
C ASP A 6 6.07 -2.66 15.03
N GLU A 7 6.57 -1.51 15.46
CA GLU A 7 5.73 -0.34 15.71
C GLU A 7 5.60 0.56 14.48
N SER A 8 6.34 0.27 13.43
CA SER A 8 6.22 1.05 12.20
C SER A 8 4.86 0.84 11.57
N ILE A 9 4.35 1.90 10.94
CA ILE A 9 3.12 1.82 10.18
C ILE A 9 3.44 1.07 8.89
N ARG A 10 2.78 -0.04 8.68
CA ARG A 10 3.02 -0.90 7.52
C ARG A 10 2.07 -0.48 6.40
N LEU A 11 2.63 -0.14 5.25
CA LEU A 11 1.87 0.43 4.14
C LEU A 11 1.88 -0.49 2.93
N LEU A 12 0.75 -0.58 2.27
CA LEU A 12 0.63 -1.21 0.96
C LEU A 12 0.32 -0.11 -0.04
N LEU A 13 1.14 0.01 -1.09
CA LEU A 13 0.89 0.97 -2.16
C LEU A 13 0.25 0.26 -3.34
N ALA A 14 -0.85 0.81 -3.83
CA ALA A 14 -1.56 0.22 -4.96
C ALA A 14 -1.82 1.29 -6.02
N ASP A 15 -1.10 1.19 -7.13
CA ASP A 15 -1.19 2.16 -8.22
C ASP A 15 -0.72 1.46 -9.49
N ASP A 16 -1.40 1.68 -10.61
CA ASP A 16 -1.04 1.05 -11.87
C ASP A 16 0.16 1.72 -12.55
N GLN A 17 0.62 2.86 -12.06
CA GLN A 17 1.75 3.58 -12.64
C GLN A 17 3.00 3.34 -11.80
N GLU A 18 3.93 2.60 -12.37
CA GLU A 18 5.14 2.22 -11.66
C GLU A 18 5.95 3.42 -11.16
N MET A 19 6.06 4.46 -11.98
CA MET A 19 6.83 5.64 -11.60
C MET A 19 6.20 6.36 -10.40
N VAL A 20 4.88 6.42 -10.38
CA VAL A 20 4.17 7.04 -9.27
C VAL A 20 4.37 6.22 -8.00
N ARG A 21 4.25 4.89 -8.10
CA ARG A 21 4.49 4.00 -6.95
C ARG A 21 5.90 4.18 -6.40
N THR A 22 6.89 4.20 -7.30
CA THR A 22 8.29 4.35 -6.91
C THR A 22 8.51 5.67 -6.16
N GLY A 23 7.93 6.75 -6.68
CA GLY A 23 8.03 8.05 -6.03
C GLY A 23 7.44 8.06 -4.62
N PHE A 24 6.24 7.53 -4.49
CA PHE A 24 5.59 7.43 -3.17
C PHE A 24 6.40 6.56 -2.22
N ARG A 25 6.91 5.44 -2.73
CA ARG A 25 7.68 4.55 -1.88
C ARG A 25 8.91 5.24 -1.33
N MET A 26 9.62 6.00 -2.17
CA MET A 26 10.80 6.73 -1.71
C MET A 26 10.47 7.73 -0.61
N VAL A 27 9.38 8.46 -0.78
CA VAL A 27 8.96 9.46 0.20
C VAL A 27 8.55 8.79 1.51
N LEU A 28 7.76 7.73 1.42
CA LEU A 28 7.22 7.08 2.60
C LEU A 28 8.28 6.29 3.37
N ASP A 29 9.16 5.60 2.65
CA ASP A 29 10.24 4.84 3.29
C ASP A 29 11.25 5.75 3.98
N ALA A 30 11.32 7.02 3.58
CA ALA A 30 12.20 7.98 4.24
C ALA A 30 11.70 8.37 5.63
N GLN A 31 10.44 8.07 5.94
CA GLN A 31 9.89 8.38 7.26
C GLN A 31 10.30 7.29 8.25
N PRO A 32 10.75 7.67 9.44
CA PRO A 32 11.28 6.69 10.40
C PRO A 32 10.23 5.75 10.97
N ASP A 33 8.96 6.14 10.91
CA ASP A 33 7.88 5.35 11.50
C ASP A 33 6.96 4.73 10.45
N MET A 34 7.39 4.69 9.19
CA MET A 34 6.60 4.11 8.11
C MET A 34 7.43 3.09 7.34
N SER A 35 6.78 2.06 6.83
CA SER A 35 7.43 1.02 6.07
C SER A 35 6.51 0.54 4.95
N VAL A 36 6.96 0.67 3.71
CA VAL A 36 6.21 0.13 2.58
C VAL A 36 6.54 -1.35 2.48
N VAL A 37 5.56 -2.19 2.80
CA VAL A 37 5.79 -3.64 2.85
C VAL A 37 5.46 -4.32 1.53
N ALA A 38 4.68 -3.68 0.66
CA ALA A 38 4.36 -4.26 -0.63
C ALA A 38 3.82 -3.20 -1.58
N GLU A 39 3.85 -3.53 -2.86
CA GLU A 39 3.29 -2.70 -3.92
C GLU A 39 2.39 -3.56 -4.79
N ALA A 40 1.27 -3.00 -5.20
CA ALA A 40 0.34 -3.65 -6.09
C ALA A 40 0.12 -2.79 -7.32
N SER A 41 0.00 -3.41 -8.48
CA SER A 41 -0.22 -2.69 -9.74
C SER A 41 -1.67 -2.68 -10.18
N ASN A 42 -2.54 -3.36 -9.46
CA ASN A 42 -3.97 -3.38 -9.75
C ASN A 42 -4.75 -3.76 -8.51
N GLY A 43 -6.07 -3.64 -8.59
CA GLY A 43 -6.94 -3.86 -7.45
C GLY A 43 -6.95 -5.29 -6.95
N ALA A 44 -6.91 -6.27 -7.87
CA ALA A 44 -6.92 -7.66 -7.47
C ALA A 44 -5.66 -8.01 -6.68
N GLU A 45 -4.51 -7.51 -7.14
CA GLU A 45 -3.25 -7.72 -6.47
C GLU A 45 -3.24 -7.04 -5.09
N ALA A 46 -3.83 -5.84 -5.02
CA ALA A 46 -3.92 -5.11 -3.76
C ALA A 46 -4.72 -5.89 -2.72
N VAL A 47 -5.85 -6.46 -3.13
CA VAL A 47 -6.68 -7.25 -2.22
C VAL A 47 -5.91 -8.49 -1.75
N GLN A 48 -5.22 -9.17 -2.65
CA GLN A 48 -4.45 -10.34 -2.30
C GLN A 48 -3.34 -10.02 -1.31
N LEU A 49 -2.59 -8.96 -1.57
CA LEU A 49 -1.50 -8.57 -0.68
C LEU A 49 -2.00 -8.05 0.65
N ALA A 50 -3.12 -7.34 0.66
CA ALA A 50 -3.72 -6.88 1.91
C ALA A 50 -4.13 -8.05 2.78
N THR A 51 -4.67 -9.10 2.15
CA THR A 51 -5.06 -10.31 2.86
C THR A 51 -3.84 -11.02 3.43
N ASP A 52 -2.79 -11.14 2.62
CA ASP A 52 -1.61 -11.91 3.02
C ASP A 52 -0.76 -11.18 4.07
N LEU A 53 -0.66 -9.87 3.97
CA LEU A 53 0.29 -9.11 4.78
C LEU A 53 -0.36 -8.29 5.90
N SER A 54 -1.66 -8.10 5.84
CA SER A 54 -2.41 -7.34 6.84
C SER A 54 -1.77 -5.99 7.15
N PRO A 55 -1.58 -5.13 6.13
CA PRO A 55 -0.95 -3.83 6.38
C PRO A 55 -1.86 -2.94 7.23
N ASP A 56 -1.25 -1.94 7.84
CA ASP A 56 -2.00 -1.00 8.67
C ASP A 56 -2.79 -0.02 7.80
N VAL A 57 -2.22 0.36 6.64
CA VAL A 57 -2.83 1.33 5.73
C VAL A 57 -2.62 0.87 4.30
N VAL A 58 -3.64 1.04 3.47
CA VAL A 58 -3.54 0.81 2.02
C VAL A 58 -3.74 2.15 1.33
N LEU A 59 -2.72 2.60 0.59
CA LEU A 59 -2.82 3.79 -0.25
C LEU A 59 -3.13 3.33 -1.65
N MET A 60 -4.30 3.67 -2.15
CA MET A 60 -4.83 3.09 -3.38
C MET A 60 -5.28 4.15 -4.36
N ASP A 61 -4.83 4.01 -5.61
CA ASP A 61 -5.33 4.83 -6.71
C ASP A 61 -6.67 4.26 -7.17
N ILE A 62 -7.71 5.07 -7.10
CA ILE A 62 -9.07 4.64 -7.45
C ILE A 62 -9.26 4.43 -8.95
N ARG A 63 -8.25 4.73 -9.77
CA ARG A 63 -8.33 4.60 -11.23
C ARG A 63 -7.70 3.33 -11.76
N MET A 64 -7.40 2.36 -10.90
CA MET A 64 -6.78 1.12 -11.34
C MET A 64 -7.71 0.30 -12.23
N PRO A 65 -7.18 -0.31 -13.32
CA PRO A 65 -8.04 -0.86 -14.37
C PRO A 65 -8.72 -2.18 -14.08
N LEU A 66 -8.10 -3.09 -13.33
CA LEU A 66 -8.67 -4.44 -13.17
C LEU A 66 -9.80 -4.51 -12.17
N MET A 67 -9.87 -3.56 -11.28
CA MET A 67 -10.91 -3.50 -10.28
C MET A 67 -11.11 -2.04 -9.95
N ASP A 68 -12.36 -1.65 -9.83
CA ASP A 68 -12.67 -0.31 -9.37
C ASP A 68 -11.95 -0.11 -8.03
N GLY A 69 -11.18 0.99 -7.92
CA GLY A 69 -10.43 1.26 -6.71
C GLY A 69 -11.32 1.36 -5.48
N LEU A 70 -12.54 1.88 -5.66
CA LEU A 70 -13.49 1.97 -4.57
C LEU A 70 -13.91 0.57 -4.11
N ALA A 71 -14.18 -0.33 -5.05
CA ALA A 71 -14.55 -1.70 -4.71
C ALA A 71 -13.41 -2.41 -3.98
N ALA A 72 -12.17 -2.23 -4.44
CA ALA A 72 -11.02 -2.81 -3.77
C ALA A 72 -10.87 -2.26 -2.37
N THR A 73 -11.08 -0.96 -2.19
CA THR A 73 -11.01 -0.33 -0.89
C THR A 73 -12.05 -0.91 0.07
N GLU A 74 -13.26 -1.14 -0.43
CA GLU A 74 -14.30 -1.75 0.38
C GLU A 74 -13.92 -3.15 0.86
N ARG A 75 -13.14 -3.86 0.08
CA ARG A 75 -12.75 -5.22 0.43
C ARG A 75 -11.60 -5.29 1.42
N VAL A 76 -10.77 -4.26 1.48
CA VAL A 76 -9.62 -4.27 2.37
C VAL A 76 -9.83 -3.48 3.65
N VAL A 77 -10.86 -2.65 3.69
CA VAL A 77 -11.22 -1.94 4.91
C VAL A 77 -12.32 -2.71 5.66
#